data_41217c36431b30ff63d85374d52a5a38
#
_entry.id   41217c36431b30ff63d85374d52a5a38
#
_cell.length_a   1.000
_cell.length_b   1.000
_cell.length_c   1.000
_cell.angle_alpha   90.00
_cell.angle_beta   90.00
_cell.angle_gamma   90.00
#
_symmetry.space_group_name_H-M   'P 1'
#
loop_
_entity.id
_entity.type
_entity.pdbx_description
1 polymer ?
#
loop_
_entity_poly.entity_id
_entity_poly.type
_entity_poly.pdbx_seq_one_letter_code
_entity_poly.pdbx_strand_id
1 'polypeptide(L)'
;MFKPHLEFHELDMTCGWETVPGYPPGIEQKILSGSLDEQNKKGSRTRLLRFQPGALTIKPFEHDYWEEVFQISGTLTVGTETFRPWTYAVRPPHTPHGPFRSEDGCLLFEIHYFG
;
A
#
# COMPACT_ATOMS: atom_id res chain seq x y z
N MET A 1 -6.87 4.34 16.77
CA MET A 1 -7.42 5.38 15.90
C MET A 1 -8.73 4.94 15.28
N PHE A 2 -9.71 5.78 15.38
CA PHE A 2 -11.02 5.48 14.80
C PHE A 2 -11.11 6.06 13.40
N LYS A 3 -11.86 5.35 12.56
CA LYS A 3 -12.20 5.82 11.23
C LYS A 3 -13.57 6.52 11.32
N PRO A 4 -13.64 7.83 11.07
CA PRO A 4 -14.93 8.51 11.08
C PRO A 4 -15.84 7.94 10.02
N HIS A 5 -17.15 8.04 10.28
CA HIS A 5 -18.13 7.65 9.28
C HIS A 5 -17.93 8.50 8.02
N LEU A 6 -17.93 7.85 6.88
CA LEU A 6 -17.76 8.48 5.59
C LEU A 6 -18.67 7.77 4.59
N GLU A 7 -19.66 8.51 4.04
CA GLU A 7 -20.57 7.93 3.07
C GLU A 7 -19.91 7.78 1.69
N PHE A 8 -20.60 7.11 0.79
CA PHE A 8 -20.12 6.98 -0.58
C PHE A 8 -19.78 8.35 -1.14
N HIS A 9 -18.58 8.47 -1.64
CA HIS A 9 -18.13 9.65 -2.36
C HIS A 9 -17.12 9.21 -3.41
N GLU A 10 -17.07 9.95 -4.49
CA GLU A 10 -16.14 9.65 -5.56
C GLU A 10 -14.78 10.23 -5.23
N LEU A 11 -13.74 9.42 -5.38
CA LEU A 11 -12.37 9.88 -5.17
C LEU A 11 -11.87 10.61 -6.40
N ASP A 12 -11.21 11.75 -6.20
CA ASP A 12 -10.49 12.41 -7.28
C ASP A 12 -9.14 11.71 -7.45
N MET A 13 -9.02 10.90 -8.48
CA MET A 13 -7.80 10.12 -8.73
C MET A 13 -6.71 10.94 -9.44
N THR A 14 -7.00 12.19 -9.83
CA THR A 14 -6.05 13.03 -10.55
C THR A 14 -5.20 13.91 -9.64
N CYS A 15 -5.52 14.00 -8.37
CA CYS A 15 -4.80 14.83 -7.41
C CYS A 15 -4.79 14.22 -6.01
N GLY A 16 -4.05 14.87 -5.09
CA GLY A 16 -4.03 14.43 -3.70
C GLY A 16 -3.14 13.23 -3.44
N TRP A 17 -2.30 12.83 -4.39
CA TRP A 17 -1.32 11.78 -4.18
C TRP A 17 -0.13 12.34 -3.42
N GLU A 18 0.35 11.57 -2.45
CA GLU A 18 1.47 11.95 -1.59
C GLU A 18 2.62 10.95 -1.77
N THR A 19 3.85 11.43 -1.61
CA THR A 19 4.98 10.52 -1.50
C THR A 19 4.86 9.72 -0.21
N VAL A 20 5.42 8.50 -0.23
CA VAL A 20 5.39 7.63 0.94
C VAL A 20 6.75 7.73 1.64
N PRO A 21 6.80 8.10 2.93
CA PRO A 21 8.06 8.15 3.66
C PRO A 21 8.81 6.83 3.57
N GLY A 22 10.09 6.90 3.22
CA GLY A 22 10.95 5.73 3.10
C GLY A 22 10.83 4.97 1.78
N TYR A 23 9.99 5.42 0.86
CA TYR A 23 9.84 4.79 -0.45
C TYR A 23 10.55 5.61 -1.53
N PRO A 24 11.06 4.95 -2.60
CA PRO A 24 11.65 5.67 -3.72
C PRO A 24 10.64 6.50 -4.49
N PRO A 25 11.11 7.43 -5.35
CA PRO A 25 10.23 8.15 -6.26
C PRO A 25 9.43 7.21 -7.16
N GLY A 26 8.25 7.65 -7.58
CA GLY A 26 7.37 6.88 -8.44
C GLY A 26 6.38 6.01 -7.69
N ILE A 27 6.44 6.00 -6.37
CA ILE A 27 5.49 5.30 -5.51
C ILE A 27 4.78 6.34 -4.65
N GLU A 28 3.47 6.36 -4.73
CA GLU A 28 2.65 7.39 -4.10
C GLU A 28 1.45 6.78 -3.41
N GLN A 29 0.94 7.46 -2.40
CA GLN A 29 -0.22 7.00 -1.65
C GLN A 29 -1.35 8.02 -1.64
N LYS A 30 -2.55 7.52 -1.45
CA LYS A 30 -3.74 8.31 -1.17
C LYS A 30 -4.42 7.66 0.03
N ILE A 31 -4.39 8.37 1.17
CA ILE A 31 -5.01 7.85 2.40
C ILE A 31 -6.53 8.00 2.27
N LEU A 32 -7.26 6.90 2.41
CA LEU A 32 -8.72 6.91 2.34
C LEU A 32 -9.33 7.15 3.71
N SER A 33 -8.78 6.51 4.74
CA SER A 33 -9.29 6.67 6.10
C SER A 33 -8.28 6.20 7.14
N GLY A 34 -8.39 6.73 8.34
CA GLY A 34 -7.62 6.31 9.48
C GLY A 34 -6.19 6.84 9.52
N SER A 35 -5.48 6.42 10.53
CA SER A 35 -4.06 6.67 10.70
C SER A 35 -3.48 5.62 11.63
N LEU A 36 -2.18 5.36 11.48
CA LEU A 36 -1.47 4.47 12.38
C LEU A 36 -0.68 5.30 13.37
N ASP A 37 -0.78 4.92 14.64
CA ASP A 37 0.12 5.40 15.68
C ASP A 37 1.12 4.27 15.92
N GLU A 38 2.21 4.27 15.18
CA GLU A 38 3.20 3.21 15.25
C GLU A 38 3.95 3.20 16.58
N GLN A 39 4.10 4.37 17.19
CA GLN A 39 4.78 4.48 18.46
C GLN A 39 4.00 3.80 19.58
N ASN A 40 2.69 3.98 19.61
CA ASN A 40 1.81 3.38 20.63
C ASN A 40 1.15 2.09 20.15
N LYS A 41 1.46 1.64 18.95
CA LYS A 41 0.96 0.40 18.34
C LYS A 41 -0.55 0.32 18.35
N LYS A 42 -1.19 1.35 17.82
CA LYS A 42 -2.65 1.39 17.72
C LYS A 42 -3.11 2.10 16.45
N GLY A 43 -4.38 1.88 16.13
CA GLY A 43 -5.02 2.48 14.99
C GLY A 43 -5.03 1.58 13.77
N SER A 44 -5.60 2.12 12.71
CA SER A 44 -5.66 1.44 11.41
C SER A 44 -5.67 2.49 10.30
N ARG A 45 -5.22 2.09 9.14
CA ARG A 45 -5.15 2.96 7.97
C ARG A 45 -5.58 2.18 6.75
N THR A 46 -6.40 2.82 5.92
CA THR A 46 -6.74 2.30 4.59
C THR A 46 -6.20 3.27 3.56
N ARG A 47 -5.49 2.77 2.57
CA ARG A 47 -4.91 3.63 1.54
C ARG A 47 -4.92 2.96 0.17
N LEU A 48 -4.80 3.78 -0.86
CA LEU A 48 -4.36 3.34 -2.18
C LEU A 48 -2.86 3.59 -2.28
N LEU A 49 -2.16 2.62 -2.85
CA LEU A 49 -0.73 2.75 -3.18
C LEU A 49 -0.59 2.61 -4.68
N ARG A 50 0.08 3.56 -5.30
CA ARG A 50 0.26 3.58 -6.76
C ARG A 50 1.74 3.50 -7.10
N PHE A 51 2.09 2.55 -7.99
CA PHE A 51 3.40 2.51 -8.62
C PHE A 51 3.26 3.11 -10.00
N GLN A 52 4.07 4.12 -10.30
CA GLN A 52 4.21 4.60 -11.67
C GLN A 52 4.91 3.54 -12.52
N PRO A 53 4.70 3.49 -13.84
CA PRO A 53 5.42 2.54 -14.69
C PRO A 53 6.93 2.63 -14.48
N GLY A 54 7.56 1.49 -14.24
CA GLY A 54 9.00 1.40 -13.98
C GLY A 54 9.43 1.64 -12.54
N ALA A 55 8.51 1.99 -11.65
CA ALA A 55 8.84 2.22 -10.24
C ALA A 55 9.25 0.90 -9.57
N LEU A 56 10.22 0.99 -8.68
CA LEU A 56 10.69 -0.18 -7.96
C LEU A 56 11.18 0.19 -6.56
N THR A 57 11.21 -0.80 -5.68
CA THR A 57 11.86 -0.70 -4.38
C THR A 57 13.13 -1.55 -4.40
N ILE A 58 14.12 -1.18 -3.58
CA ILE A 58 15.43 -1.84 -3.61
C ILE A 58 15.58 -2.85 -2.50
N LYS A 59 14.97 -2.56 -1.34
CA LYS A 59 15.09 -3.40 -0.15
C LYS A 59 13.75 -3.97 0.26
N PRO A 60 13.72 -5.15 0.88
CA PRO A 60 12.49 -5.65 1.50
C PRO A 60 12.00 -4.70 2.60
N PHE A 61 10.70 -4.69 2.81
CA PHE A 61 10.06 -3.98 3.90
C PHE A 61 9.67 -4.95 5.00
N GLU A 62 9.61 -4.43 6.21
CA GLU A 62 9.11 -5.15 7.37
C GLU A 62 8.41 -4.14 8.27
N HIS A 63 7.21 -4.47 8.73
CA HIS A 63 6.40 -3.59 9.55
C HIS A 63 6.02 -4.30 10.85
N ASP A 64 5.69 -3.54 11.87
CA ASP A 64 5.19 -4.08 13.13
C ASP A 64 3.65 -4.09 13.22
N TYR A 65 3.00 -3.89 12.08
CA TYR A 65 1.54 -3.94 11.96
C TYR A 65 1.14 -4.98 10.91
N TRP A 66 -0.13 -5.35 10.96
CA TRP A 66 -0.75 -6.21 9.94
C TRP A 66 -0.97 -5.42 8.66
N GLU A 67 -0.76 -6.08 7.54
CA GLU A 67 -0.99 -5.49 6.22
C GLU A 67 -1.81 -6.42 5.36
N GLU A 68 -2.86 -5.88 4.74
CA GLU A 68 -3.58 -6.57 3.68
C GLU A 68 -3.44 -5.75 2.41
N VAL A 69 -3.16 -6.42 1.31
CA VAL A 69 -2.92 -5.78 0.01
C VAL A 69 -3.79 -6.45 -1.04
N PHE A 70 -4.50 -5.67 -1.82
CA PHE A 70 -5.31 -6.16 -2.91
C PHE A 70 -4.95 -5.40 -4.19
N GLN A 71 -4.48 -6.13 -5.20
CA GLN A 71 -4.07 -5.53 -6.48
C GLN A 71 -5.28 -5.28 -7.35
N ILE A 72 -5.50 -4.00 -7.68
CA ILE A 72 -6.66 -3.55 -8.46
C ILE A 72 -6.32 -3.50 -9.95
N SER A 73 -5.12 -3.05 -10.29
CA SER A 73 -4.73 -2.89 -11.70
C SER A 73 -3.23 -3.05 -11.88
N GLY A 74 -2.81 -3.24 -13.11
CA GLY A 74 -1.42 -3.25 -13.51
C GLY A 74 -0.68 -4.55 -13.20
N THR A 75 0.64 -4.42 -13.06
CA THR A 75 1.53 -5.56 -12.78
C THR A 75 2.42 -5.25 -11.60
N LEU A 76 2.73 -6.28 -10.81
CA LEU A 76 3.63 -6.17 -9.67
C LEU A 76 4.54 -7.38 -9.67
N THR A 77 5.84 -7.16 -9.74
CA THR A 77 6.84 -8.24 -9.79
C THR A 77 7.59 -8.31 -8.48
N VAL A 78 7.71 -9.53 -7.94
CA VAL A 78 8.50 -9.84 -6.76
C VAL A 78 9.40 -11.00 -7.14
N GLY A 79 10.71 -10.77 -7.17
CA GLY A 79 11.65 -11.78 -7.66
C GLY A 79 11.39 -12.10 -9.13
N THR A 80 11.05 -13.36 -9.41
CA THR A 80 10.74 -13.83 -10.75
C THR A 80 9.24 -13.95 -11.02
N GLU A 81 8.40 -13.64 -10.05
CA GLU A 81 6.96 -13.75 -10.18
C GLU A 81 6.32 -12.40 -10.45
N THR A 82 5.41 -12.38 -11.42
CA THR A 82 4.63 -11.17 -11.75
C THR A 82 3.17 -11.44 -11.44
N PHE A 83 2.60 -10.54 -10.65
CA PHE A 83 1.21 -10.62 -10.21
C PHE A 83 0.35 -9.62 -10.97
N ARG A 84 -0.89 -10.00 -11.18
CA ARG A 84 -1.90 -9.22 -11.88
C ARG A 84 -3.16 -9.09 -11.02
N PRO A 85 -4.13 -8.26 -11.39
CA PRO A 85 -5.41 -8.27 -10.70
C PRO A 85 -6.01 -9.69 -10.77
N TRP A 86 -6.53 -10.23 -9.79
CA TRP A 86 -6.93 -9.74 -8.46
C TRP A 86 -6.12 -10.51 -7.43
N THR A 87 -4.93 -10.07 -7.22
CA THR A 87 -3.99 -10.73 -6.32
C THR A 87 -4.14 -10.14 -4.92
N TYR A 88 -4.12 -10.99 -3.91
CA TYR A 88 -4.30 -10.62 -2.52
C TYR A 88 -3.16 -11.18 -1.67
N ALA A 89 -2.72 -10.38 -0.70
CA ALA A 89 -1.77 -10.82 0.30
C ALA A 89 -2.19 -10.32 1.68
N VAL A 90 -1.93 -11.12 2.70
CA VAL A 90 -2.08 -10.70 4.09
C VAL A 90 -0.79 -11.08 4.82
N ARG A 91 -0.21 -10.10 5.54
CA ARG A 91 1.06 -10.27 6.22
C ARG A 91 0.93 -9.90 7.68
N PRO A 92 1.21 -10.86 8.59
CA PRO A 92 1.36 -10.55 10.00
C PRO A 92 2.54 -9.59 10.24
N PRO A 93 2.60 -8.95 11.41
CA PRO A 93 3.76 -8.15 11.77
C PRO A 93 5.08 -8.90 11.61
N HIS A 94 6.12 -8.16 11.24
CA HIS A 94 7.48 -8.66 11.09
C HIS A 94 7.66 -9.69 9.98
N THR A 95 6.81 -9.64 8.97
CA THR A 95 6.94 -10.49 7.78
C THR A 95 7.63 -9.69 6.68
N PRO A 96 8.87 -10.02 6.30
CA PRO A 96 9.55 -9.31 5.22
C PRO A 96 8.83 -9.51 3.88
N HIS A 97 8.78 -8.45 3.08
CA HIS A 97 8.13 -8.48 1.78
C HIS A 97 8.83 -7.51 0.81
N GLY A 98 8.83 -7.87 -0.45
CA GLY A 98 9.56 -7.14 -1.49
C GLY A 98 10.97 -7.70 -1.66
N PRO A 99 11.86 -6.98 -2.40
CA PRO A 99 11.55 -5.74 -3.10
C PRO A 99 10.56 -5.92 -4.25
N PHE A 100 9.94 -4.81 -4.64
CA PHE A 100 8.87 -4.79 -5.64
C PHE A 100 9.28 -4.00 -6.87
N ARG A 101 8.74 -4.39 -8.01
CA ARG A 101 8.86 -3.63 -9.25
C ARG A 101 7.54 -3.68 -9.98
N SER A 102 7.13 -2.55 -10.56
CA SER A 102 5.97 -2.51 -11.45
C SER A 102 6.41 -1.97 -12.81
N GLU A 103 6.45 -2.84 -13.80
CA GLU A 103 6.87 -2.44 -15.14
C GLU A 103 5.83 -1.52 -15.78
N ASP A 104 4.57 -1.88 -15.67
CA ASP A 104 3.47 -1.16 -16.31
C ASP A 104 2.75 -0.18 -15.39
N GLY A 105 3.20 -0.07 -14.14
CA GLY A 105 2.44 0.60 -13.10
C GLY A 105 1.41 -0.33 -12.48
N CYS A 106 0.97 0.00 -11.28
CA CYS A 106 -0.10 -0.75 -10.63
C CYS A 106 -0.80 0.10 -9.58
N LEU A 107 -1.98 -0.34 -9.21
CA LEU A 107 -2.77 0.25 -8.13
C LEU A 107 -3.10 -0.84 -7.12
N LEU A 108 -2.75 -0.58 -5.87
CA LEU A 108 -2.98 -1.48 -4.75
C LEU A 108 -3.92 -0.81 -3.75
N PHE A 109 -4.82 -1.62 -3.20
CA PHE A 109 -5.65 -1.22 -2.06
C PHE A 109 -5.06 -1.89 -0.84
N GLU A 110 -4.75 -1.11 0.20
CA GLU A 110 -4.06 -1.62 1.37
C GLU A 110 -4.75 -1.24 2.67
N ILE A 111 -4.77 -2.18 3.61
CA ILE A 111 -5.26 -1.96 4.96
C ILE A 111 -4.14 -2.30 5.93
N HIS A 112 -3.83 -1.38 6.84
CA HIS A 112 -2.84 -1.57 7.90
C HIS A 112 -3.50 -1.44 9.25
N TYR A 113 -3.17 -2.34 10.19
CA TYR A 113 -3.76 -2.29 11.53
C TYR A 113 -2.89 -3.04 12.53
N PHE A 114 -3.07 -2.67 13.78
CA PHE A 114 -2.50 -3.43 14.91
C PHE A 114 -3.58 -4.34 15.44
N GLY A 115 -3.25 -5.60 15.58
CA GLY A 115 -4.20 -6.62 16.02
C GLY A 115 -4.09 -6.99 17.47
#